data_329f4375c86bc08281f09b5ef846eaaa
#
_entry.id   329f4375c86bc08281f09b5ef846eaaa
#
_cell.length_a   1.000
_cell.length_b   1.000
_cell.length_c   1.000
_cell.angle_alpha   90.00
_cell.angle_beta   90.00
_cell.angle_gamma   90.00
#
_symmetry.space_group_name_H-M   'P 1'
#
loop_
_entity.id
_entity.type
_entity.pdbx_description
1 polymer ?
#
loop_
_entity_poly.entity_id
_entity_poly.type
_entity_poly.pdbx_seq_one_letter_code
_entity_poly.pdbx_strand_id
1 'polypeptide(L)'
;KLRARFGFTHQSTQAEAFYSPLDTRFAETDFSERGSYGNTETQSNKYEGEFTLTYAKVLKEVHQFNIVLGGYLSALEAKSQGYSAIGFPVGDFTLPSFANSYPDGGSPAYNESTTRSVSGYVIGNYAYDNRYLLDFSYRVNGSSVFGTNKHYIGTWAVGLGWNLHHEKFIADHFDGISMLKLRASIGNPGNQNFSSSATITTFRYNFNSFNYFGMTTSLAQLGNPDLEWQTTLDKNI
;
A
#
# COMPACT_ATOMS: atom_id res chain seq x y z
N LYS A 1 17.82 20.92 11.38
CA LYS A 1 17.63 20.86 9.93
C LYS A 1 16.17 20.64 9.63
N LEU A 2 15.60 21.45 8.72
CA LEU A 2 14.24 21.32 8.23
C LEU A 2 14.29 20.80 6.81
N ARG A 3 13.40 19.85 6.46
CA ARG A 3 13.17 19.35 5.11
C ARG A 3 11.68 19.24 4.86
N ALA A 4 11.24 19.68 3.70
CA ALA A 4 9.93 19.40 3.15
C ALA A 4 10.11 18.81 1.76
N ARG A 5 9.29 17.83 1.41
CA ARG A 5 9.25 17.19 0.09
C ARG A 5 7.81 17.07 -0.34
N PHE A 6 7.55 17.38 -1.59
CA PHE A 6 6.30 17.10 -2.25
C PHE A 6 6.58 16.25 -3.48
N GLY A 7 5.74 15.27 -3.71
CA GLY A 7 5.80 14.36 -4.84
C GLY A 7 4.44 14.28 -5.52
N PHE A 8 4.47 14.25 -6.83
CA PHE A 8 3.32 13.90 -7.66
C PHE A 8 3.75 12.83 -8.64
N THR A 9 2.98 11.75 -8.71
CA THR A 9 3.20 10.67 -9.68
C THR A 9 1.91 10.44 -10.44
N HIS A 10 1.96 10.55 -11.75
CA HIS A 10 0.90 10.15 -12.64
C HIS A 10 1.33 8.90 -13.40
N GLN A 11 0.48 7.90 -13.41
CA GLN A 11 0.68 6.67 -14.17
C GLN A 11 -0.56 6.39 -15.00
N SER A 12 -0.36 6.14 -16.29
CA SER A 12 -1.38 5.66 -17.22
C SER A 12 -0.87 4.38 -17.85
N THR A 13 -1.71 3.36 -17.83
CA THR A 13 -1.42 2.05 -18.42
C THR A 13 -2.60 1.65 -19.27
N GLN A 14 -2.34 1.30 -20.53
CA GLN A 14 -3.32 0.75 -21.43
C GLN A 14 -2.88 -0.66 -21.82
N ALA A 15 -3.80 -1.60 -21.72
CA ALA A 15 -3.60 -2.98 -22.14
C ALA A 15 -4.67 -3.35 -23.16
N GLU A 16 -4.23 -3.87 -24.29
CA GLU A 16 -5.08 -4.34 -25.37
C GLU A 16 -4.71 -5.79 -25.70
N ALA A 17 -5.71 -6.60 -25.95
CA ALA A 17 -5.52 -7.98 -26.38
C ALA A 17 -6.57 -8.32 -27.45
N PHE A 18 -6.11 -8.82 -28.58
CA PHE A 18 -6.95 -9.34 -29.64
C PHE A 18 -6.68 -10.81 -29.87
N TYR A 19 -7.72 -11.58 -30.00
CA TYR A 19 -7.67 -13.00 -30.37
C TYR A 19 -8.50 -13.21 -31.63
N SER A 20 -7.84 -13.75 -32.64
CA SER A 20 -8.46 -14.01 -33.95
C SER A 20 -9.65 -14.98 -33.84
N PRO A 21 -10.73 -14.80 -34.65
CA PRO A 21 -11.81 -15.77 -34.72
C PRO A 21 -11.36 -17.16 -35.20
N LEU A 22 -10.16 -17.29 -35.75
CA LEU A 22 -9.55 -18.56 -36.16
C LEU A 22 -8.76 -19.25 -35.05
N ASP A 23 -8.63 -18.62 -33.89
CA ASP A 23 -7.95 -19.22 -32.73
C ASP A 23 -8.71 -20.46 -32.24
N THR A 24 -7.96 -21.50 -31.88
CA THR A 24 -8.52 -22.80 -31.46
C THR A 24 -9.42 -22.72 -30.23
N ARG A 25 -9.29 -21.69 -29.43
CA ARG A 25 -10.18 -21.42 -28.27
C ARG A 25 -11.63 -21.20 -28.66
N PHE A 26 -11.90 -20.82 -29.91
CA PHE A 26 -13.24 -20.58 -30.44
C PHE A 26 -13.76 -21.74 -31.29
N ALA A 27 -13.13 -22.92 -31.26
CA ALA A 27 -13.51 -24.06 -32.09
C ALA A 27 -14.96 -24.48 -31.92
N GLU A 28 -15.48 -24.41 -30.69
CA GLU A 28 -16.85 -24.80 -30.32
C GLU A 28 -17.78 -23.58 -30.11
N THR A 29 -17.32 -22.36 -30.41
CA THR A 29 -18.10 -21.13 -30.27
C THR A 29 -18.86 -20.82 -31.56
N ASP A 30 -20.05 -20.23 -31.44
CA ASP A 30 -20.83 -19.78 -32.59
C ASP A 30 -20.04 -18.73 -33.43
N PHE A 31 -20.22 -18.77 -34.73
CA PHE A 31 -19.48 -17.88 -35.65
C PHE A 31 -19.68 -16.39 -35.33
N SER A 32 -20.86 -16.00 -34.83
CA SER A 32 -21.19 -14.63 -34.43
C SER A 32 -20.46 -14.14 -33.18
N GLU A 33 -19.83 -15.05 -32.43
CA GLU A 33 -19.12 -14.77 -31.16
C GLU A 33 -17.63 -15.06 -31.24
N ARG A 34 -17.13 -15.57 -32.37
CA ARG A 34 -15.71 -15.90 -32.53
C ARG A 34 -14.83 -14.67 -32.61
N GLY A 35 -13.65 -14.78 -32.03
CA GLY A 35 -12.73 -13.66 -31.89
C GLY A 35 -13.08 -12.79 -30.68
N SER A 36 -12.09 -12.25 -30.05
CA SER A 36 -12.30 -11.34 -28.92
C SER A 36 -11.29 -10.23 -28.89
N TYR A 37 -11.72 -9.07 -28.43
CA TYR A 37 -10.91 -7.91 -28.15
C TYR A 37 -11.15 -7.47 -26.71
N GLY A 38 -10.08 -7.26 -25.99
CA GLY A 38 -10.10 -6.71 -24.63
C GLY A 38 -9.31 -5.41 -24.57
N ASN A 39 -9.88 -4.39 -23.95
CA ASN A 39 -9.20 -3.15 -23.63
C ASN A 39 -9.35 -2.88 -22.14
N THR A 40 -8.24 -2.49 -21.50
CA THR A 40 -8.24 -2.02 -20.13
C THR A 40 -7.34 -0.82 -20.03
N GLU A 41 -7.87 0.28 -19.52
CA GLU A 41 -7.15 1.50 -19.23
C GLU A 41 -7.15 1.72 -17.72
N THR A 42 -5.98 1.92 -17.15
CA THR A 42 -5.80 2.23 -15.73
C THR A 42 -5.03 3.52 -15.59
N GLN A 43 -5.57 4.46 -14.84
CA GLN A 43 -4.92 5.72 -14.51
C GLN A 43 -4.81 5.84 -12.98
N SER A 44 -3.67 6.29 -12.51
CA SER A 44 -3.47 6.59 -11.10
C SER A 44 -2.72 7.90 -10.90
N ASN A 45 -3.17 8.66 -9.90
CA ASN A 45 -2.54 9.89 -9.44
C ASN A 45 -2.17 9.72 -7.97
N LYS A 46 -0.89 9.87 -7.66
CA LYS A 46 -0.38 9.81 -6.30
C LYS A 46 0.20 11.15 -5.90
N TYR A 47 -0.29 11.69 -4.82
CA TYR A 47 0.19 12.91 -4.17
C TYR A 47 0.86 12.54 -2.85
N GLU A 48 2.06 13.05 -2.60
CA GLU A 48 2.81 12.78 -1.40
C GLU A 48 3.37 14.07 -0.82
N GLY A 49 3.28 14.21 0.49
CA GLY A 49 3.90 15.29 1.24
C GLY A 49 4.66 14.73 2.43
N GLU A 50 5.91 15.13 2.60
CA GLU A 50 6.74 14.74 3.73
C GLU A 50 7.36 16.00 4.36
N PHE A 51 7.32 16.05 5.66
CA PHE A 51 7.94 17.07 6.46
C PHE A 51 8.80 16.42 7.55
N THR A 52 10.05 16.87 7.68
CA THR A 52 10.95 16.39 8.74
C THR A 52 11.71 17.53 9.38
N LEU A 53 11.78 17.51 10.71
CA LEU A 53 12.60 18.37 11.54
C LEU A 53 13.63 17.52 12.29
N THR A 54 14.90 17.71 12.00
CA THR A 54 15.98 16.98 12.66
C THR A 54 16.74 17.92 13.58
N TYR A 55 16.88 17.51 14.83
CA TYR A 55 17.75 18.12 15.82
C TYR A 55 18.85 17.14 16.22
N ALA A 56 20.11 17.51 16.00
CA ALA A 56 21.26 16.72 16.41
C ALA A 56 22.21 17.60 17.21
N LYS A 57 22.67 17.10 18.35
CA LYS A 57 23.61 17.83 19.22
C LYS A 57 24.52 16.85 19.97
N VAL A 58 25.79 17.24 20.08
CA VAL A 58 26.76 16.62 20.96
C VAL A 58 27.00 17.54 22.15
N LEU A 59 26.86 17.02 23.37
CA LEU A 59 27.09 17.73 24.61
C LEU A 59 28.25 17.08 25.36
N LYS A 60 29.19 17.90 25.84
CA LYS A 60 30.37 17.45 26.60
C LYS A 60 31.14 16.32 25.91
N GLU A 61 31.12 16.28 24.57
CA GLU A 61 31.80 15.28 23.73
C GLU A 61 31.32 13.81 23.93
N VAL A 62 30.58 13.52 24.99
CA VAL A 62 30.16 12.15 25.36
C VAL A 62 28.68 11.90 25.14
N HIS A 63 27.82 12.93 25.14
CA HIS A 63 26.39 12.77 24.94
C HIS A 63 26.01 13.15 23.51
N GLN A 64 25.55 12.22 22.74
CA GLN A 64 25.07 12.45 21.39
C GLN A 64 23.56 12.25 21.33
N PHE A 65 22.86 13.26 20.86
CA PHE A 65 21.40 13.25 20.69
C PHE A 65 21.07 13.47 19.22
N ASN A 66 20.19 12.67 18.70
CA ASN A 66 19.56 12.89 17.41
C ASN A 66 18.06 12.67 17.55
N ILE A 67 17.27 13.69 17.27
CA ILE A 67 15.81 13.64 17.34
C ILE A 67 15.25 14.05 15.98
N VAL A 68 14.37 13.24 15.44
CA VAL A 68 13.65 13.50 14.19
C VAL A 68 12.16 13.52 14.49
N LEU A 69 11.53 14.63 14.16
CA LEU A 69 10.08 14.77 14.10
C LEU A 69 9.69 14.78 12.63
N GLY A 70 8.67 14.03 12.26
CA GLY A 70 8.22 13.98 10.88
C GLY A 70 6.72 13.82 10.75
N GLY A 71 6.24 14.21 9.58
CA GLY A 71 4.88 14.00 9.14
C GLY A 71 4.85 13.59 7.69
N TYR A 72 3.91 12.73 7.33
CA TYR A 72 3.71 12.23 5.98
C TYR A 72 2.22 12.23 5.63
N LEU A 73 1.92 12.70 4.43
CA LEU A 73 0.59 12.72 3.84
C LEU A 73 0.66 12.04 2.49
N SER A 74 -0.33 11.23 2.16
CA SER A 74 -0.44 10.62 0.84
C SER A 74 -1.91 10.51 0.43
N ALA A 75 -2.16 10.74 -0.85
CA ALA A 75 -3.43 10.46 -1.50
C ALA A 75 -3.15 9.71 -2.81
N LEU A 76 -3.80 8.58 -2.99
CA LEU A 76 -3.76 7.78 -4.21
C LEU A 76 -5.18 7.70 -4.77
N GLU A 77 -5.36 8.21 -5.97
CA GLU A 77 -6.58 8.11 -6.76
C GLU A 77 -6.30 7.16 -7.92
N ALA A 78 -7.08 6.11 -8.05
CA ALA A 78 -6.95 5.13 -9.12
C ALA A 78 -8.29 4.94 -9.81
N LYS A 79 -8.27 4.93 -11.14
CA LYS A 79 -9.40 4.64 -12.02
C LYS A 79 -9.00 3.55 -12.98
N SER A 80 -9.89 2.58 -13.15
CA SER A 80 -9.72 1.53 -14.14
C SER A 80 -11.02 1.37 -14.92
N GLN A 81 -10.92 1.37 -16.22
CA GLN A 81 -12.03 1.14 -17.13
C GLN A 81 -11.61 0.16 -18.22
N GLY A 82 -12.59 -0.60 -18.70
CA GLY A 82 -12.30 -1.54 -19.75
C GLY A 82 -13.55 -2.24 -20.26
N TYR A 83 -13.40 -2.95 -21.35
CA TYR A 83 -14.46 -3.77 -21.93
C TYR A 83 -13.84 -4.93 -22.71
N SER A 84 -14.65 -5.96 -22.90
CA SER A 84 -14.37 -7.03 -23.84
C SER A 84 -15.45 -7.04 -24.91
N ALA A 85 -15.06 -7.26 -26.14
CA ALA A 85 -15.96 -7.38 -27.28
C ALA A 85 -15.67 -8.69 -28.02
N ILE A 86 -16.71 -9.27 -28.64
CA ILE A 86 -16.64 -10.55 -29.32
C ILE A 86 -17.29 -10.49 -30.71
N GLY A 87 -17.07 -11.53 -31.52
CA GLY A 87 -17.69 -11.66 -32.82
C GLY A 87 -17.00 -10.81 -33.88
N PHE A 88 -15.77 -11.17 -34.27
CA PHE A 88 -15.01 -10.47 -35.27
C PHE A 88 -15.03 -11.19 -36.61
N PRO A 89 -15.02 -10.45 -37.75
CA PRO A 89 -14.84 -11.03 -39.05
C PRO A 89 -13.47 -11.70 -39.20
N VAL A 90 -13.40 -12.72 -40.04
CA VAL A 90 -12.11 -13.35 -40.40
C VAL A 90 -11.31 -12.39 -41.27
N GLY A 91 -10.03 -12.18 -40.95
CA GLY A 91 -9.11 -11.28 -41.64
C GLY A 91 -8.47 -10.26 -40.71
N ASP A 92 -8.01 -9.14 -41.26
CA ASP A 92 -7.28 -8.09 -40.52
C ASP A 92 -8.22 -7.08 -39.81
N PHE A 93 -9.36 -7.54 -39.34
CA PHE A 93 -10.39 -6.73 -38.66
C PHE A 93 -10.15 -6.74 -37.15
N THR A 94 -9.08 -6.09 -36.67
CA THR A 94 -8.66 -6.14 -35.28
C THR A 94 -9.17 -4.99 -34.41
N LEU A 95 -9.80 -3.97 -35.03
CA LEU A 95 -10.31 -2.82 -34.32
C LEU A 95 -11.64 -3.14 -33.61
N PRO A 96 -11.89 -2.58 -32.42
CA PRO A 96 -13.10 -2.87 -31.66
C PRO A 96 -14.42 -2.50 -32.38
N SER A 97 -14.36 -1.61 -33.36
CA SER A 97 -15.52 -1.23 -34.18
C SER A 97 -16.04 -2.36 -35.09
N PHE A 98 -15.27 -3.43 -35.28
CA PHE A 98 -15.68 -4.61 -36.04
C PHE A 98 -16.32 -5.70 -35.19
N ALA A 99 -16.35 -5.53 -33.87
CA ALA A 99 -16.99 -6.47 -32.97
C ALA A 99 -18.53 -6.49 -33.16
N ASN A 100 -19.10 -7.65 -33.05
CA ASN A 100 -20.56 -7.84 -33.14
C ASN A 100 -21.27 -7.44 -31.85
N SER A 101 -20.72 -7.82 -30.70
CA SER A 101 -21.36 -7.60 -29.39
C SER A 101 -20.37 -7.63 -28.22
N TYR A 102 -20.88 -7.40 -27.01
CA TYR A 102 -20.23 -7.81 -25.79
C TYR A 102 -20.50 -9.30 -25.51
N PRO A 103 -19.63 -9.98 -24.74
CA PRO A 103 -19.93 -11.31 -24.19
C PRO A 103 -21.26 -11.31 -23.44
N ASP A 104 -21.94 -12.47 -23.35
CA ASP A 104 -23.19 -12.63 -22.62
C ASP A 104 -23.07 -12.12 -21.17
N GLY A 105 -23.95 -11.18 -20.81
CA GLY A 105 -23.90 -10.50 -19.51
C GLY A 105 -22.74 -9.51 -19.37
N GLY A 106 -21.96 -9.31 -20.42
CA GLY A 106 -20.85 -8.38 -20.44
C GLY A 106 -21.30 -6.93 -20.60
N SER A 107 -20.53 -6.02 -20.00
CA SER A 107 -20.70 -4.58 -20.13
C SER A 107 -19.36 -3.89 -19.90
N PRO A 108 -19.19 -2.62 -20.26
CA PRO A 108 -18.02 -1.86 -19.87
C PRO A 108 -17.84 -1.88 -18.35
N ALA A 109 -16.64 -2.23 -17.92
CA ALA A 109 -16.27 -2.23 -16.51
C ALA A 109 -15.67 -0.87 -16.13
N TYR A 110 -16.02 -0.39 -14.94
CA TYR A 110 -15.45 0.82 -14.34
C TYR A 110 -15.23 0.61 -12.86
N ASN A 111 -14.05 0.97 -12.39
CA ASN A 111 -13.72 0.96 -10.98
C ASN A 111 -12.94 2.23 -10.64
N GLU A 112 -13.28 2.83 -9.50
CA GLU A 112 -12.59 4.00 -8.96
C GLU A 112 -12.31 3.77 -7.48
N SER A 113 -11.11 4.13 -7.06
CA SER A 113 -10.73 4.04 -5.66
C SER A 113 -9.90 5.25 -5.25
N THR A 114 -10.12 5.72 -4.03
CA THR A 114 -9.30 6.77 -3.41
C THR A 114 -8.84 6.30 -2.05
N THR A 115 -7.52 6.28 -1.87
CA THR A 115 -6.89 5.96 -0.59
C THR A 115 -6.13 7.17 -0.09
N ARG A 116 -6.35 7.55 1.15
CA ARG A 116 -5.66 8.65 1.82
C ARG A 116 -5.00 8.15 3.08
N SER A 117 -3.78 8.59 3.33
CA SER A 117 -3.06 8.26 4.55
C SER A 117 -2.35 9.48 5.14
N VAL A 118 -2.26 9.49 6.46
CA VAL A 118 -1.54 10.50 7.23
C VAL A 118 -0.73 9.80 8.31
N SER A 119 0.47 10.25 8.55
CA SER A 119 1.23 9.78 9.71
C SER A 119 2.08 10.89 10.30
N GLY A 120 2.24 10.81 11.62
CA GLY A 120 3.19 11.61 12.37
C GLY A 120 4.12 10.70 13.15
N TYR A 121 5.40 11.04 13.23
CA TYR A 121 6.37 10.21 13.93
C TYR A 121 7.44 11.00 14.66
N VAL A 122 7.97 10.40 15.72
CA VAL A 122 9.15 10.84 16.42
C VAL A 122 10.16 9.67 16.50
N ILE A 123 11.40 9.97 16.18
CA ILE A 123 12.52 9.04 16.29
C ILE A 123 13.58 9.73 17.13
N GLY A 124 14.08 9.05 18.14
CA GLY A 124 15.15 9.51 19.00
C GLY A 124 16.29 8.50 19.06
N ASN A 125 17.50 8.97 18.90
CA ASN A 125 18.71 8.19 19.11
C ASN A 125 19.55 8.92 20.14
N TYR A 126 20.02 8.21 21.12
CA TYR A 126 20.94 8.71 22.14
C TYR A 126 22.14 7.78 22.27
N ALA A 127 23.32 8.36 22.29
CA ALA A 127 24.53 7.63 22.59
C ALA A 127 25.31 8.32 23.72
N TYR A 128 25.74 7.52 24.68
CA TYR A 128 26.62 7.94 25.74
C TYR A 128 28.01 7.33 25.53
N ASP A 129 29.00 8.20 25.34
CA ASP A 129 30.43 7.86 25.13
C ASP A 129 30.64 6.79 24.05
N ASN A 130 29.79 6.76 23.03
CA ASN A 130 29.75 5.70 22.02
C ASN A 130 29.64 4.25 22.58
N ARG A 131 29.36 4.09 23.87
CA ARG A 131 29.25 2.81 24.58
C ARG A 131 27.82 2.34 24.70
N TYR A 132 26.96 3.20 25.24
CA TYR A 132 25.56 2.88 25.51
C TYR A 132 24.69 3.60 24.52
N LEU A 133 23.85 2.86 23.83
CA LEU A 133 22.99 3.36 22.75
C LEU A 133 21.54 3.11 23.14
N LEU A 134 20.70 4.12 22.94
CA LEU A 134 19.25 4.03 23.12
C LEU A 134 18.61 4.55 21.83
N ASP A 135 17.77 3.72 21.24
CA ASP A 135 16.93 4.07 20.10
C ASP A 135 15.47 4.03 20.53
N PHE A 136 14.71 5.01 20.12
CA PHE A 136 13.28 5.11 20.38
C PHE A 136 12.57 5.57 19.11
N SER A 137 11.44 4.96 18.79
CA SER A 137 10.56 5.42 17.75
C SER A 137 9.10 5.29 18.18
N TYR A 138 8.32 6.29 17.80
CA TYR A 138 6.87 6.28 17.94
C TYR A 138 6.24 6.87 16.68
N ARG A 139 5.23 6.20 16.14
CA ARG A 139 4.53 6.64 14.94
C ARG A 139 3.04 6.42 15.09
N VAL A 140 2.26 7.42 14.74
CA VAL A 140 0.81 7.34 14.58
C VAL A 140 0.48 7.32 13.10
N ASN A 141 -0.29 6.35 12.66
CA ASN A 141 -0.75 6.20 11.28
C ASN A 141 -2.27 6.31 11.24
N GLY A 142 -2.77 7.09 10.30
CA GLY A 142 -4.18 7.14 9.94
C GLY A 142 -4.36 6.79 8.47
N SER A 143 -5.45 6.12 8.13
CA SER A 143 -5.75 5.76 6.75
C SER A 143 -7.26 5.71 6.51
N SER A 144 -7.68 6.11 5.31
CA SER A 144 -9.09 6.00 4.88
C SER A 144 -9.56 4.56 4.69
N VAL A 145 -8.63 3.58 4.72
CA VAL A 145 -8.97 2.15 4.63
C VAL A 145 -9.21 1.50 5.99
N PHE A 146 -9.02 2.24 7.09
CA PHE A 146 -9.37 1.76 8.43
C PHE A 146 -10.88 1.79 8.65
N GLY A 147 -11.35 0.96 9.56
CA GLY A 147 -12.73 0.99 10.00
C GLY A 147 -13.12 2.36 10.57
N THR A 148 -14.38 2.71 10.43
CA THR A 148 -14.90 4.02 10.86
C THR A 148 -14.72 4.27 12.36
N ASN A 149 -14.58 3.23 13.17
CA ASN A 149 -14.37 3.30 14.60
C ASN A 149 -12.88 3.36 15.00
N LYS A 150 -11.94 3.10 14.08
CA LYS A 150 -10.50 2.94 14.33
C LYS A 150 -9.64 3.65 13.29
N HIS A 151 -9.71 4.98 13.25
CA HIS A 151 -9.02 5.78 12.23
C HIS A 151 -7.51 5.85 12.38
N TYR A 152 -7.00 5.68 13.60
CA TYR A 152 -5.57 5.87 13.91
C TYR A 152 -5.02 4.69 14.70
N ILE A 153 -3.76 4.36 14.43
CA ILE A 153 -3.01 3.39 15.19
C ILE A 153 -1.61 3.92 15.54
N GLY A 154 -1.19 3.65 16.78
CA GLY A 154 0.16 3.93 17.25
C GLY A 154 1.06 2.69 17.14
N THR A 155 2.26 2.86 16.61
CA THR A 155 3.33 1.87 16.60
C THR A 155 4.55 2.43 17.30
N TRP A 156 5.29 1.59 18.01
CA TRP A 156 6.46 2.01 18.75
C TRP A 156 7.55 0.94 18.74
N ALA A 157 8.78 1.38 18.92
CA ALA A 157 9.90 0.49 19.16
C ALA A 157 10.93 1.18 20.06
N VAL A 158 11.58 0.38 20.90
CA VAL A 158 12.71 0.77 21.76
C VAL A 158 13.83 -0.23 21.54
N GLY A 159 15.04 0.28 21.35
CA GLY A 159 16.25 -0.51 21.20
C GLY A 159 17.33 -0.05 22.16
N LEU A 160 18.06 -0.99 22.72
CA LEU A 160 19.25 -0.77 23.53
C LEU A 160 20.44 -1.39 22.82
N GLY A 161 21.56 -0.70 22.86
CA GLY A 161 22.83 -1.19 22.33
C GLY A 161 23.97 -0.94 23.30
N TRP A 162 24.86 -1.92 23.39
CA TRP A 162 26.06 -1.80 24.18
C TRP A 162 27.29 -2.17 23.35
N ASN A 163 28.16 -1.19 23.12
CA ASN A 163 29.43 -1.38 22.43
C ASN A 163 30.49 -1.87 23.42
N LEU A 164 30.53 -3.15 23.65
CA LEU A 164 31.44 -3.81 24.61
C LEU A 164 32.92 -3.58 24.27
N HIS A 165 33.25 -3.44 22.99
CA HIS A 165 34.63 -3.19 22.53
C HIS A 165 35.19 -1.83 22.99
N HIS A 166 34.34 -0.90 23.42
CA HIS A 166 34.78 0.38 24.04
C HIS A 166 34.95 0.28 25.56
N GLU A 167 34.59 -0.86 26.18
CA GLU A 167 34.78 -1.04 27.59
C GLU A 167 36.26 -1.37 27.90
N LYS A 168 36.80 -0.77 28.95
CA LYS A 168 38.22 -0.93 29.35
C LYS A 168 38.59 -2.39 29.56
N PHE A 169 37.68 -3.20 30.13
CA PHE A 169 37.95 -4.62 30.40
C PHE A 169 38.05 -5.47 29.11
N ILE A 170 37.54 -4.99 27.98
CA ILE A 170 37.69 -5.63 26.67
C ILE A 170 38.89 -4.99 25.94
N ALA A 171 38.93 -3.66 25.84
CA ALA A 171 39.96 -2.92 25.12
C ALA A 171 41.38 -3.19 25.65
N ASP A 172 41.53 -3.34 26.98
CA ASP A 172 42.83 -3.53 27.62
C ASP A 172 43.33 -5.00 27.61
N HIS A 173 42.47 -5.98 27.32
CA HIS A 173 42.77 -7.41 27.41
C HIS A 173 42.70 -8.16 26.09
N PHE A 174 42.04 -7.59 25.07
CA PHE A 174 41.73 -8.29 23.82
C PHE A 174 42.02 -7.40 22.59
N ASP A 175 43.29 -7.18 22.27
CA ASP A 175 43.73 -6.34 21.13
C ASP A 175 43.20 -6.77 19.76
N GLY A 176 42.76 -8.03 19.64
CA GLY A 176 42.23 -8.59 18.38
C GLY A 176 40.73 -8.33 18.15
N ILE A 177 39.99 -7.76 19.11
CA ILE A 177 38.56 -7.51 18.99
C ILE A 177 38.30 -6.08 18.53
N SER A 178 38.10 -5.90 17.24
CA SER A 178 37.78 -4.60 16.64
C SER A 178 36.28 -4.20 16.79
N MET A 179 35.37 -5.16 16.94
CA MET A 179 33.95 -4.90 17.14
C MET A 179 33.30 -6.00 17.98
N LEU A 180 32.71 -5.60 19.11
CA LEU A 180 31.83 -6.45 19.91
C LEU A 180 30.66 -5.59 20.39
N LYS A 181 29.44 -5.91 19.93
CA LYS A 181 28.23 -5.14 20.23
C LYS A 181 27.10 -6.07 20.63
N LEU A 182 26.48 -5.78 21.77
CA LEU A 182 25.22 -6.41 22.19
C LEU A 182 24.06 -5.47 21.87
N ARG A 183 22.94 -6.03 21.39
CA ARG A 183 21.72 -5.27 21.08
C ARG A 183 20.51 -6.02 21.60
N ALA A 184 19.54 -5.27 22.09
CA ALA A 184 18.22 -5.78 22.41
C ALA A 184 17.18 -4.77 21.95
N SER A 185 16.07 -5.24 21.40
CA SER A 185 14.97 -4.37 20.99
C SER A 185 13.62 -5.01 21.24
N ILE A 186 12.65 -4.15 21.52
CA ILE A 186 11.25 -4.51 21.67
C ILE A 186 10.41 -3.47 20.93
N GLY A 187 9.37 -3.92 20.24
CA GLY A 187 8.50 -3.01 19.52
C GLY A 187 7.19 -3.68 19.14
N ASN A 188 6.30 -2.83 18.68
CA ASN A 188 4.99 -3.18 18.18
C ASN A 188 4.88 -2.67 16.74
N PRO A 189 5.49 -3.35 15.75
CA PRO A 189 5.27 -3.03 14.35
C PRO A 189 3.83 -3.39 13.98
N GLY A 190 3.19 -2.50 13.24
CA GLY A 190 1.85 -2.75 12.70
C GLY A 190 1.94 -3.19 11.25
N ASN A 191 1.03 -4.06 10.82
CA ASN A 191 0.87 -4.47 9.43
C ASN A 191 -0.59 -4.28 8.99
N GLN A 192 -0.75 -3.72 7.79
CA GLN A 192 -2.05 -3.58 7.14
C GLN A 192 -2.13 -4.61 6.00
N ASN A 193 -2.96 -5.61 6.17
CA ASN A 193 -3.08 -6.70 5.20
C ASN A 193 -4.53 -6.92 4.75
N PHE A 194 -5.26 -5.83 4.49
CA PHE A 194 -6.64 -5.88 4.00
C PHE A 194 -6.88 -4.80 2.94
N SER A 195 -7.89 -5.04 2.08
CA SER A 195 -8.25 -4.12 1.00
C SER A 195 -9.01 -2.89 1.51
N SER A 196 -8.98 -1.80 0.76
CA SER A 196 -9.70 -0.56 1.06
C SER A 196 -11.22 -0.72 1.13
N SER A 197 -11.78 -1.74 0.49
CA SER A 197 -13.22 -2.03 0.49
C SER A 197 -13.67 -2.85 1.70
N ALA A 198 -12.76 -3.45 2.47
CA ALA A 198 -13.11 -4.37 3.57
C ALA A 198 -13.89 -3.70 4.71
N THR A 199 -13.83 -2.39 4.85
CA THR A 199 -14.53 -1.62 5.89
C THR A 199 -15.90 -1.10 5.46
N ILE A 200 -16.25 -1.22 4.17
CA ILE A 200 -17.44 -0.62 3.58
C ILE A 200 -18.40 -1.72 3.15
N THR A 201 -19.67 -1.59 3.53
CA THR A 201 -20.73 -2.47 3.01
C THR A 201 -21.03 -2.07 1.57
N THR A 202 -20.95 -3.04 0.67
CA THR A 202 -21.18 -2.84 -0.77
C THR A 202 -22.34 -3.69 -1.27
N PHE A 203 -23.07 -3.15 -2.25
CA PHE A 203 -24.17 -3.81 -2.91
C PHE A 203 -23.86 -3.97 -4.39
N ARG A 204 -24.43 -5.00 -5.00
CA ARG A 204 -24.38 -5.27 -6.43
C ARG A 204 -25.75 -5.16 -7.03
N TYR A 205 -25.87 -4.51 -8.17
CA TYR A 205 -27.08 -4.56 -8.99
C TYR A 205 -27.21 -5.91 -9.69
N ASN A 206 -28.43 -6.47 -9.67
CA ASN A 206 -28.77 -7.69 -10.38
C ASN A 206 -29.49 -7.32 -11.69
N PHE A 207 -28.74 -7.31 -12.79
CA PHE A 207 -29.28 -6.87 -14.08
C PHE A 207 -30.38 -7.74 -14.64
N ASN A 208 -30.49 -8.99 -14.22
CA ASN A 208 -31.48 -9.95 -14.66
C ASN A 208 -32.66 -10.15 -13.67
N SER A 209 -32.74 -9.30 -12.64
CA SER A 209 -33.80 -9.38 -11.63
C SER A 209 -34.42 -8.00 -11.41
N PHE A 210 -35.71 -7.93 -11.58
CA PHE A 210 -36.50 -6.70 -11.50
C PHE A 210 -37.61 -6.83 -10.44
N ASN A 211 -37.88 -5.72 -9.79
CA ASN A 211 -39.08 -5.55 -8.94
C ASN A 211 -39.84 -4.30 -9.39
N TYR A 212 -40.88 -3.93 -8.65
CA TYR A 212 -41.72 -2.78 -8.97
C TYR A 212 -40.97 -1.47 -9.10
N PHE A 213 -39.82 -1.34 -8.41
CA PHE A 213 -38.97 -0.13 -8.41
C PHE A 213 -37.80 -0.20 -9.41
N GLY A 214 -37.67 -1.25 -10.20
CA GLY A 214 -36.59 -1.44 -11.16
C GLY A 214 -35.67 -2.61 -10.84
N MET A 215 -34.39 -2.49 -11.17
CA MET A 215 -33.38 -3.53 -10.91
C MET A 215 -33.21 -3.80 -9.40
N THR A 216 -33.10 -5.07 -9.05
CA THR A 216 -32.84 -5.45 -7.64
C THR A 216 -31.38 -5.32 -7.29
N THR A 217 -31.10 -5.17 -6.00
CA THR A 217 -29.75 -5.20 -5.44
C THR A 217 -29.59 -6.37 -4.49
N SER A 218 -28.36 -6.90 -4.43
CA SER A 218 -27.95 -7.88 -3.42
C SER A 218 -26.74 -7.38 -2.66
N LEU A 219 -26.61 -7.81 -1.40
CA LEU A 219 -25.41 -7.54 -0.61
C LEU A 219 -24.21 -8.24 -1.26
N ALA A 220 -23.21 -7.46 -1.66
CA ALA A 220 -21.97 -8.00 -2.22
C ALA A 220 -20.93 -8.27 -1.13
N GLN A 221 -20.82 -7.37 -0.17
CA GLN A 221 -19.88 -7.47 0.95
C GLN A 221 -20.42 -6.71 2.15
N LEU A 222 -20.32 -7.31 3.33
CA LEU A 222 -20.56 -6.65 4.60
C LEU A 222 -19.25 -6.03 5.09
N GLY A 223 -19.24 -4.71 5.29
CA GLY A 223 -18.09 -3.99 5.81
C GLY A 223 -17.90 -4.23 7.31
N ASN A 224 -16.65 -4.26 7.74
CA ASN A 224 -16.29 -4.30 9.17
C ASN A 224 -15.81 -2.92 9.63
N PRO A 225 -16.62 -2.15 10.40
CA PRO A 225 -16.25 -0.81 10.87
C PRO A 225 -15.15 -0.83 11.94
N ASP A 226 -14.88 -1.96 12.56
CA ASP A 226 -13.88 -2.12 13.62
C ASP A 226 -12.54 -2.68 13.09
N LEU A 227 -12.39 -2.76 11.77
CA LEU A 227 -11.18 -3.27 11.16
C LEU A 227 -9.98 -2.35 11.46
N GLU A 228 -8.95 -2.91 12.07
CA GLU A 228 -7.73 -2.20 12.46
C GLU A 228 -6.48 -2.96 12.03
N TRP A 229 -5.33 -2.32 12.13
CA TRP A 229 -4.05 -2.95 11.87
C TRP A 229 -3.81 -4.12 12.79
N GLN A 230 -3.22 -5.14 12.23
CA GLN A 230 -2.69 -6.25 12.99
C GLN A 230 -1.40 -5.79 13.68
N THR A 231 -1.35 -5.91 15.00
CA THR A 231 -0.18 -5.57 15.81
C THR A 231 0.51 -6.83 16.32
N THR A 232 1.83 -6.83 16.28
CA THR A 232 2.66 -7.92 16.79
C THR A 232 3.68 -7.36 17.77
N LEU A 233 3.94 -8.05 18.86
CA LEU A 233 5.01 -7.67 19.78
C LEU A 233 6.28 -8.43 19.39
N ASP A 234 7.23 -7.72 18.79
CA ASP A 234 8.52 -8.26 18.38
C ASP A 234 9.58 -8.00 19.45
N LYS A 235 10.37 -9.01 19.73
CA LYS A 235 11.51 -8.96 20.66
C LYS A 235 12.72 -9.58 19.96
N ASN A 236 13.84 -8.84 19.95
CA ASN A 236 15.09 -9.26 19.33
C ASN A 236 16.26 -9.02 20.28
N ILE A 237 17.21 -9.93 20.30
CA ILE A 237 18.46 -9.86 21.06
C ILE A 237 19.63 -10.18 20.13
#